data_bcfe90ca39693d72b406788cfc122515
#
_entry.id   bcfe90ca39693d72b406788cfc122515
#
_cell.length_a   1.000
_cell.length_b   1.000
_cell.length_c   1.000
_cell.angle_alpha   90.00
_cell.angle_beta   90.00
_cell.angle_gamma   90.00
#
_symmetry.space_group_name_H-M   'P 1'
#
loop_
_entity.id
_entity.type
_entity.pdbx_description
1 polymer ?
#
loop_
_entity_poly.entity_id
_entity_poly.type
_entity_poly.pdbx_seq_one_letter_code
_entity_poly.pdbx_strand_id
1 'polypeptide(L)'
;VITKIFKEEGGGLFDARSASLGHTLQGGIPSPLDRVYGVRFALKSMAFIEKHHEVLRGKKFKVRQASADSAAVITLQSSAIKWVPVGEMLAHADMKNRRGKEAWWGGYKELVEKLVARPQL
;
A
#
# COMPACT_ATOMS: atom_id res chain seq x y z
N VAL A 1 -22.73 -4.37 11.75
CA VAL A 1 -23.96 -4.88 12.37
C VAL A 1 -24.85 -5.52 11.33
N ILE A 2 -25.30 -4.81 10.28
CA ILE A 2 -26.22 -5.32 9.24
C ILE A 2 -25.71 -6.61 8.58
N THR A 3 -24.45 -6.63 8.15
CA THR A 3 -23.83 -7.82 7.53
C THR A 3 -23.88 -9.05 8.44
N LYS A 4 -23.72 -8.86 9.75
CA LYS A 4 -23.76 -9.94 10.73
C LYS A 4 -25.18 -10.50 10.81
N ILE A 5 -26.18 -9.65 10.87
CA ILE A 5 -27.60 -10.05 10.90
C ILE A 5 -27.94 -10.86 9.65
N PHE A 6 -27.60 -10.34 8.46
CA PHE A 6 -27.86 -11.06 7.21
C PHE A 6 -27.14 -12.41 7.13
N LYS A 7 -25.94 -12.51 7.70
CA LYS A 7 -25.20 -13.77 7.72
C LYS A 7 -25.85 -14.81 8.67
N GLU A 8 -26.34 -14.35 9.81
CA GLU A 8 -27.04 -15.22 10.77
C GLU A 8 -28.40 -15.68 10.24
N GLU A 9 -29.19 -14.76 9.67
CA GLU A 9 -30.49 -15.08 9.04
C GLU A 9 -30.34 -15.92 7.78
N GLY A 10 -29.25 -15.81 7.05
CA GLY A 10 -28.98 -16.58 5.85
C GLY A 10 -28.85 -18.08 6.07
N GLY A 11 -28.50 -18.52 7.29
CA GLY A 11 -28.52 -19.92 7.74
C GLY A 11 -27.84 -20.91 6.79
N GLY A 12 -26.86 -20.46 5.97
CA GLY A 12 -26.19 -21.26 4.95
C GLY A 12 -26.81 -21.19 3.54
N LEU A 13 -27.92 -20.51 3.35
CA LEU A 13 -28.53 -20.29 2.03
C LEU A 13 -27.74 -19.24 1.22
N PHE A 14 -27.17 -18.25 1.89
CA PHE A 14 -26.31 -17.23 1.27
C PHE A 14 -25.26 -16.72 2.26
N ASP A 15 -24.16 -16.17 1.74
CA ASP A 15 -23.13 -15.51 2.54
C ASP A 15 -23.24 -13.99 2.38
N ALA A 16 -23.18 -13.27 3.48
CA ALA A 16 -23.22 -11.82 3.49
C ALA A 16 -21.85 -11.23 3.83
N ARG A 17 -21.34 -10.36 2.97
CA ARG A 17 -20.06 -9.69 3.16
C ARG A 17 -20.20 -8.18 2.99
N SER A 18 -19.44 -7.44 3.77
CA SER A 18 -19.28 -6.00 3.55
C SER A 18 -18.01 -5.73 2.76
N ALA A 19 -18.10 -4.85 1.78
CA ALA A 19 -16.95 -4.37 1.03
C ALA A 19 -16.92 -2.85 1.04
N SER A 20 -15.73 -2.28 1.27
CA SER A 20 -15.50 -0.86 1.09
C SER A 20 -15.19 -0.62 -0.38
N LEU A 21 -16.07 0.05 -1.10
CA LEU A 21 -15.93 0.24 -2.55
C LEU A 21 -14.94 1.35 -2.92
N GLY A 22 -14.58 2.23 -1.99
CA GLY A 22 -13.52 3.22 -2.11
C GLY A 22 -13.19 3.66 -3.54
N HIS A 23 -12.03 3.31 -4.02
CA HIS A 23 -11.55 3.64 -5.36
C HIS A 23 -12.37 3.06 -6.50
N THR A 24 -13.06 1.93 -6.29
CA THR A 24 -13.92 1.32 -7.33
C THR A 24 -15.05 2.25 -7.76
N LEU A 25 -15.58 3.04 -6.85
CA LEU A 25 -16.65 4.00 -7.13
C LEU A 25 -16.15 5.39 -7.52
N GLN A 26 -14.88 5.67 -7.29
CA GLN A 26 -14.32 6.99 -7.57
C GLN A 26 -14.34 7.30 -9.05
N GLY A 27 -14.05 6.33 -9.92
CA GLY A 27 -14.05 6.50 -11.37
C GLY A 27 -13.06 7.56 -11.86
N GLY A 28 -13.23 7.97 -13.09
CA GLY A 28 -12.45 9.03 -13.71
C GLY A 28 -11.23 8.54 -14.48
N ILE A 29 -10.68 9.45 -15.29
CA ILE A 29 -9.48 9.20 -16.09
C ILE A 29 -8.26 9.51 -15.23
N PRO A 30 -7.25 8.61 -15.19
CA PRO A 30 -6.00 8.88 -14.45
C PRO A 30 -5.34 10.17 -14.92
N SER A 31 -4.78 10.93 -13.98
CA SER A 31 -3.99 12.12 -14.31
C SER A 31 -2.73 11.74 -15.11
N PRO A 32 -2.11 12.68 -15.85
CA PRO A 32 -0.81 12.45 -16.48
C PRO A 32 0.25 11.95 -15.49
N LEU A 33 0.24 12.45 -14.26
CA LEU A 33 1.15 12.03 -13.19
C LEU A 33 0.93 10.57 -12.79
N ASP A 34 -0.31 10.13 -12.63
CA ASP A 34 -0.65 8.74 -12.33
C ASP A 34 -0.13 7.79 -13.40
N ARG A 35 -0.28 8.17 -14.66
CA ARG A 35 0.19 7.39 -15.82
C ARG A 35 1.71 7.26 -15.81
N VAL A 36 2.42 8.37 -15.59
CA VAL A 36 3.89 8.36 -15.50
C VAL A 36 4.37 7.48 -14.35
N TYR A 37 3.79 7.61 -13.18
CA TYR A 37 4.16 6.75 -12.05
C TYR A 37 3.79 5.29 -12.27
N GLY A 38 2.65 5.00 -12.87
CA GLY A 38 2.26 3.63 -13.22
C GLY A 38 3.32 2.95 -14.08
N VAL A 39 3.78 3.60 -15.13
CA VAL A 39 4.85 3.08 -16.02
C VAL A 39 6.18 2.96 -15.27
N ARG A 40 6.57 3.98 -14.50
CA ARG A 40 7.81 3.95 -13.72
C ARG A 40 7.83 2.84 -12.67
N PHE A 41 6.72 2.62 -11.97
CA PHE A 41 6.60 1.51 -11.02
C PHE A 41 6.68 0.16 -11.71
N ALA A 42 6.01 -0.01 -12.86
CA ALA A 42 6.07 -1.26 -13.63
C ALA A 42 7.51 -1.58 -14.07
N LEU A 43 8.22 -0.62 -14.68
CA LEU A 43 9.61 -0.81 -15.10
C LEU A 43 10.54 -1.13 -13.92
N LYS A 44 10.39 -0.42 -12.80
CA LYS A 44 11.17 -0.70 -11.59
C LYS A 44 10.88 -2.07 -11.00
N SER A 45 9.61 -2.51 -11.06
CA SER A 45 9.22 -3.84 -10.58
C SER A 45 9.78 -4.94 -11.46
N MET A 46 9.76 -4.79 -12.77
CA MET A 46 10.37 -5.76 -13.69
C MET A 46 11.87 -5.88 -13.44
N ALA A 47 12.59 -4.77 -13.37
CA ALA A 47 14.02 -4.78 -13.07
C ALA A 47 14.36 -5.42 -11.71
N PHE A 48 13.50 -5.22 -10.70
CA PHE A 48 13.65 -5.86 -9.40
C PHE A 48 13.46 -7.38 -9.49
N ILE A 49 12.43 -7.85 -10.21
CA ILE A 49 12.16 -9.27 -10.42
C ILE A 49 13.31 -9.93 -11.18
N GLU A 50 13.78 -9.31 -12.26
CA GLU A 50 14.91 -9.82 -13.05
C GLU A 50 16.16 -10.00 -12.19
N LYS A 51 16.54 -8.96 -11.45
CA LYS A 51 17.70 -9.02 -10.53
C LYS A 51 17.60 -10.18 -9.55
N HIS A 52 16.45 -10.37 -8.91
CA HIS A 52 16.29 -11.45 -7.93
C HIS A 52 16.10 -12.82 -8.57
N HIS A 53 15.53 -12.89 -9.78
CA HIS A 53 15.43 -14.11 -10.55
C HIS A 53 16.80 -14.64 -10.96
N GLU A 54 17.71 -13.82 -11.43
CA GLU A 54 19.08 -14.22 -11.78
C GLU A 54 19.83 -14.80 -10.58
N VAL A 55 19.70 -14.20 -9.42
CA VAL A 55 20.30 -14.71 -8.18
C VAL A 55 19.75 -16.10 -7.80
N LEU A 56 18.49 -16.39 -8.15
CA LEU A 56 17.83 -17.66 -7.83
C LEU A 56 18.00 -18.72 -8.91
N ARG A 57 18.34 -18.34 -10.14
CA ARG A 57 18.42 -19.24 -11.31
C ARG A 57 19.43 -20.38 -11.16
N GLY A 58 20.47 -20.19 -10.35
CA GLY A 58 21.48 -21.23 -10.07
C GLY A 58 21.18 -22.13 -8.88
N LYS A 59 20.11 -21.89 -8.14
CA LYS A 59 19.81 -22.61 -6.89
C LYS A 59 18.74 -23.67 -7.13
N LYS A 60 19.05 -24.94 -6.76
CA LYS A 60 18.07 -26.03 -6.80
C LYS A 60 16.82 -25.64 -6.02
N PHE A 61 15.65 -25.97 -6.56
CA PHE A 61 14.31 -25.57 -6.11
C PHE A 61 14.01 -25.79 -4.61
N LYS A 62 14.80 -26.63 -3.91
CA LYS A 62 14.62 -26.96 -2.49
C LYS A 62 15.26 -25.96 -1.50
N VAL A 63 16.10 -25.04 -1.95
CA VAL A 63 16.75 -24.05 -1.07
C VAL A 63 16.40 -22.66 -1.55
N ARG A 64 15.13 -22.30 -1.39
CA ARG A 64 14.67 -20.91 -1.55
C ARG A 64 15.02 -20.13 -0.28
N GLN A 65 16.27 -19.86 -0.06
CA GLN A 65 16.63 -18.75 0.83
C GLN A 65 16.39 -17.46 0.04
N ALA A 66 15.18 -16.95 0.17
CA ALA A 66 14.92 -15.57 -0.20
C ALA A 66 15.87 -14.70 0.63
N SER A 67 16.68 -13.87 -0.01
CA SER A 67 17.44 -12.86 0.72
C SER A 67 16.44 -11.89 1.35
N ALA A 68 16.77 -11.27 2.50
CA ALA A 68 15.92 -10.28 3.13
C ALA A 68 15.49 -9.16 2.15
N ASP A 69 16.33 -8.87 1.16
CA ASP A 69 16.11 -7.85 0.14
C ASP A 69 15.13 -8.28 -0.97
N SER A 70 14.85 -9.58 -1.11
CA SER A 70 13.92 -10.10 -2.14
C SER A 70 12.45 -9.86 -1.79
N ALA A 71 12.15 -9.56 -0.54
CA ALA A 71 10.83 -9.17 -0.07
C ALA A 71 10.83 -7.68 0.27
N ALA A 72 10.41 -6.85 -0.67
CA ALA A 72 10.44 -5.41 -0.52
C ALA A 72 9.17 -4.74 -1.06
N VAL A 73 8.87 -3.57 -0.53
CA VAL A 73 7.76 -2.71 -0.96
C VAL A 73 8.32 -1.56 -1.78
N ILE A 74 7.75 -1.35 -2.96
CA ILE A 74 8.06 -0.17 -3.77
C ILE A 74 7.40 1.06 -3.15
N THR A 75 8.17 2.11 -2.91
CA THR A 75 7.70 3.34 -2.26
C THR A 75 8.13 4.57 -3.03
N LEU A 76 7.36 5.64 -2.89
CA LEU A 76 7.74 6.96 -3.34
C LEU A 76 8.23 7.76 -2.13
N GLN A 77 9.52 8.12 -2.11
CA GLN A 77 10.11 8.97 -1.09
C GLN A 77 10.54 10.28 -1.75
N SER A 78 9.82 11.34 -1.47
CA SER A 78 9.90 12.60 -2.21
C SER A 78 9.63 12.36 -3.70
N SER A 79 10.58 12.60 -4.59
CA SER A 79 10.48 12.33 -6.04
C SER A 79 11.11 10.99 -6.47
N ALA A 80 11.74 10.28 -5.54
CA ALA A 80 12.46 9.04 -5.83
C ALA A 80 11.65 7.80 -5.54
N ILE A 81 11.67 6.85 -6.47
CA ILE A 81 11.10 5.50 -6.27
C ILE A 81 12.17 4.63 -5.63
N LYS A 82 11.87 4.11 -4.44
CA LYS A 82 12.78 3.27 -3.65
C LYS A 82 12.13 1.94 -3.30
N TRP A 83 12.96 0.95 -3.06
CA TRP A 83 12.58 -0.35 -2.49
C TRP A 83 12.90 -0.34 -1.00
N VAL A 84 11.91 -0.64 -0.18
CA VAL A 84 12.04 -0.76 1.27
C VAL A 84 11.83 -2.23 1.64
N PRO A 85 12.82 -2.90 2.24
CA PRO A 85 12.67 -4.27 2.72
C PRO A 85 11.46 -4.40 3.66
N VAL A 86 10.71 -5.50 3.55
CA VAL A 86 9.51 -5.71 4.38
C VAL A 86 9.84 -5.67 5.87
N GLY A 87 11.00 -6.17 6.28
CA GLY A 87 11.43 -6.11 7.67
C GLY A 87 11.59 -4.67 8.18
N GLU A 88 12.19 -3.79 7.38
CA GLU A 88 12.31 -2.36 7.69
C GLU A 88 10.93 -1.68 7.73
N MET A 89 10.08 -1.97 6.74
CA MET A 89 8.72 -1.46 6.71
C MET A 89 7.95 -1.84 7.99
N LEU A 90 8.02 -3.09 8.42
CA LEU A 90 7.34 -3.58 9.63
C LEU A 90 7.86 -2.92 10.90
N ALA A 91 9.16 -2.58 10.96
CA ALA A 91 9.72 -1.86 12.11
C ALA A 91 9.08 -0.47 12.30
N HIS A 92 8.74 0.19 11.18
CA HIS A 92 8.17 1.54 11.17
C HIS A 92 6.65 1.59 10.98
N ALA A 93 5.99 0.44 10.76
CA ALA A 93 4.55 0.35 10.53
C ALA A 93 3.78 -0.06 11.78
N ASP A 94 2.68 0.62 12.04
CA ASP A 94 1.61 0.17 12.94
C ASP A 94 0.60 -0.63 12.12
N MET A 95 0.79 -1.94 12.07
CA MET A 95 -0.03 -2.85 11.28
C MET A 95 -1.49 -2.91 11.76
N LYS A 96 -1.72 -2.68 13.05
CA LYS A 96 -3.07 -2.68 13.64
C LYS A 96 -3.91 -1.51 13.12
N ASN A 97 -3.32 -0.34 13.09
CA ASN A 97 -3.99 0.88 12.65
C ASN A 97 -3.69 1.22 11.19
N ARG A 98 -2.91 0.38 10.49
CA ARG A 98 -2.55 0.53 9.05
C ARG A 98 -1.92 1.89 8.73
N ARG A 99 -0.97 2.33 9.55
CA ARG A 99 -0.27 3.62 9.40
C ARG A 99 1.18 3.50 9.82
N GLY A 100 1.99 4.52 9.51
CA GLY A 100 3.32 4.65 10.10
C GLY A 100 3.24 4.88 11.61
N LYS A 101 4.21 4.40 12.37
CA LYS A 101 4.32 4.68 13.82
C LYS A 101 4.56 6.16 14.08
N GLU A 102 5.30 6.81 13.19
CA GLU A 102 5.59 8.24 13.28
C GLU A 102 4.60 9.04 12.44
N ALA A 103 3.92 9.97 13.10
CA ALA A 103 2.96 10.88 12.47
C ALA A 103 3.69 12.13 11.93
N TRP A 104 4.53 11.96 10.87
CA TRP A 104 5.32 13.05 10.27
C TRP A 104 4.45 14.25 9.83
N TRP A 105 3.19 14.00 9.47
CA TRP A 105 2.23 15.05 9.09
C TRP A 105 1.81 15.93 10.26
N GLY A 106 2.03 15.49 11.52
CA GLY A 106 1.71 16.28 12.71
C GLY A 106 2.38 17.65 12.71
N GLY A 107 3.59 17.76 12.14
CA GLY A 107 4.30 19.02 11.99
C GLY A 107 3.62 20.02 11.05
N TYR A 108 2.71 19.57 10.19
CA TYR A 108 1.97 20.46 9.29
C TYR A 108 0.61 20.92 9.84
N LYS A 109 0.22 20.47 11.04
CA LYS A 109 -1.09 20.76 11.62
C LYS A 109 -1.36 22.27 11.66
N GLU A 110 -0.45 23.05 12.22
CA GLU A 110 -0.60 24.50 12.32
C GLU A 110 -0.72 25.18 10.95
N LEU A 111 0.05 24.71 9.96
CA LEU A 111 -0.03 25.24 8.60
C LEU A 111 -1.38 24.94 7.98
N VAL A 112 -1.88 23.72 8.14
CA VAL A 112 -3.19 23.31 7.64
C VAL A 112 -4.30 24.11 8.31
N GLU A 113 -4.23 24.31 9.63
CA GLU A 113 -5.21 25.12 10.39
C GLU A 113 -5.25 26.56 9.88
N LYS A 114 -4.09 27.16 9.56
CA LYS A 114 -4.01 28.49 8.96
C LYS A 114 -4.59 28.56 7.55
N LEU A 115 -4.34 27.54 6.73
CA LEU A 115 -4.83 27.48 5.35
C LEU A 115 -6.34 27.19 5.28
N VAL A 116 -6.85 26.44 6.23
CA VAL A 116 -8.29 26.09 6.35
C VAL A 116 -9.03 27.09 7.22
N ALA A 117 -8.41 28.22 7.57
CA ALA A 117 -9.02 29.23 8.43
C ALA A 117 -10.51 29.43 8.08
N ARG A 118 -11.37 28.76 8.84
CA ARG A 118 -12.81 28.98 8.76
C ARG A 118 -13.05 30.39 9.27
N PRO A 119 -13.80 31.24 8.57
CA PRO A 119 -14.29 32.46 9.16
C PRO A 119 -14.97 32.05 10.47
N GLN A 120 -14.53 32.63 11.57
CA GLN A 120 -15.27 32.48 12.82
C GLN A 120 -16.61 33.15 12.59
N LEU A 121 -17.68 32.36 12.48
CA LEU A 121 -19.06 32.80 12.51
C LEU A 121 -19.39 33.21 13.94
#